data_9326bbc0f98b864c81b19b203d26917e
#
_entry.id   9326bbc0f98b864c81b19b203d26917e
#
_cell.length_a   1.000
_cell.length_b   1.000
_cell.length_c   1.000
_cell.angle_alpha   90.00
_cell.angle_beta   90.00
_cell.angle_gamma   90.00
#
_symmetry.space_group_name_H-M   'P 1'
#
loop_
_entity.id
_entity.type
_entity.pdbx_description
1 polymer ?
#
loop_
_entity_poly.entity_id
_entity_poly.type
_entity_poly.pdbx_seq_one_letter_code
_entity_poly.pdbx_strand_id
1 'polypeptide(L)'
;MTANTLTKQIIKFVQLNGGQAERVNNIARKIGNRFVKSNMTKGTADIHCTIKGRSVKIEVKIGRDRQSDAQKLYQQSIESAGGIYYIAKDFDSFYEWYNLNFK
;
A
#
# COMPACT_ATOMS: atom_id res chain seq x y z
N MET A 1 1.08 18.01 -1.38
CA MET A 1 0.43 16.74 -1.75
C MET A 1 -0.02 16.01 -0.50
N THR A 2 -1.20 15.44 -0.52
CA THR A 2 -1.70 14.65 0.60
C THR A 2 -1.46 13.16 0.35
N ALA A 3 -1.48 12.37 1.42
CA ALA A 3 -1.39 10.91 1.31
C ALA A 3 -2.53 10.35 0.44
N ASN A 4 -3.73 10.90 0.58
CA ASN A 4 -4.88 10.48 -0.22
C ASN A 4 -4.65 10.74 -1.72
N THR A 5 -4.11 11.89 -2.08
CA THR A 5 -3.81 12.24 -3.47
C THR A 5 -2.76 11.30 -4.05
N LEU A 6 -1.67 11.05 -3.32
CA LEU A 6 -0.62 10.15 -3.77
C LEU A 6 -1.15 8.72 -3.93
N THR A 7 -1.95 8.25 -2.99
CA THR A 7 -2.58 6.93 -3.06
C THR A 7 -3.39 6.78 -4.35
N LYS A 8 -4.22 7.77 -4.67
CA LYS A 8 -5.03 7.75 -5.90
C LYS A 8 -4.17 7.76 -7.16
N GLN A 9 -3.11 8.56 -7.17
CA GLN A 9 -2.19 8.63 -8.31
C GLN A 9 -1.52 7.28 -8.58
N ILE A 10 -1.03 6.63 -7.52
CA ILE A 10 -0.36 5.33 -7.64
C ILE A 10 -1.32 4.27 -8.15
N ILE A 11 -2.51 4.19 -7.58
CA ILE A 11 -3.52 3.21 -8.02
C ILE A 11 -3.85 3.40 -9.49
N LYS A 12 -4.12 4.63 -9.89
CA LYS A 12 -4.44 4.93 -11.28
C LYS A 12 -3.29 4.56 -12.22
N PHE A 13 -2.06 4.89 -11.85
CA PHE A 13 -0.88 4.56 -12.64
C PHE A 13 -0.73 3.05 -12.85
N VAL A 14 -0.86 2.27 -11.77
CA VAL A 14 -0.75 0.81 -11.83
C VAL A 14 -1.83 0.24 -12.74
N GLN A 15 -3.07 0.70 -12.60
CA GLN A 15 -4.19 0.25 -13.42
C GLN A 15 -3.99 0.58 -14.90
N LEU A 16 -3.52 1.79 -15.20
CA LEU A 16 -3.27 2.22 -16.58
C LEU A 16 -2.14 1.43 -17.24
N ASN A 17 -1.25 0.85 -16.45
CA ASN A 17 -0.14 0.05 -16.94
C ASN A 17 -0.43 -1.46 -16.90
N GLY A 18 -1.70 -1.83 -16.77
CA GLY A 18 -2.13 -3.23 -16.86
C GLY A 18 -2.05 -4.01 -15.56
N GLY A 19 -1.71 -3.36 -14.44
CA GLY A 19 -1.71 -4.00 -13.14
C GLY A 19 -3.06 -3.92 -12.46
N GLN A 20 -3.17 -4.58 -11.31
CA GLN A 20 -4.32 -4.50 -10.43
C GLN A 20 -3.88 -3.77 -9.16
N ALA A 21 -4.67 -2.83 -8.69
CA ALA A 21 -4.38 -2.10 -7.46
C ALA A 21 -5.67 -1.73 -6.75
N GLU A 22 -5.66 -1.84 -5.43
CA GLU A 22 -6.80 -1.47 -4.62
C GLU A 22 -6.34 -0.84 -3.31
N ARG A 23 -7.16 0.09 -2.83
CA ARG A 23 -6.93 0.71 -1.54
C ARG A 23 -7.48 -0.19 -0.45
N VAL A 24 -6.69 -0.39 0.59
CA VAL A 24 -7.09 -1.20 1.73
C VAL A 24 -7.45 -0.28 2.90
N ASN A 25 -8.67 -0.43 3.39
CA ASN A 25 -9.13 0.30 4.57
C ASN A 25 -9.06 -0.60 5.80
N ASN A 26 -8.23 -0.18 6.76
CA ASN A 26 -8.08 -0.89 8.02
C ASN A 26 -8.75 -0.13 9.15
N ILE A 27 -10.03 0.22 8.95
CA ILE A 27 -10.79 1.05 9.87
C ILE A 27 -11.95 0.24 10.44
N ALA A 28 -12.17 0.37 11.77
CA ALA A 28 -13.36 -0.19 12.42
C ALA A 28 -14.62 0.47 11.84
N ARG A 29 -15.62 -0.32 11.52
CA ARG A 29 -16.91 0.18 11.03
C ARG A 29 -17.96 0.10 12.12
N LYS A 30 -18.84 1.08 12.14
CA LYS A 30 -20.05 1.03 12.97
C LYS A 30 -21.17 0.42 12.15
N ILE A 31 -21.72 -0.69 12.64
CA ILE A 31 -22.89 -1.34 12.06
C ILE A 31 -23.99 -1.35 13.13
N GLY A 32 -25.04 -0.56 12.93
CA GLY A 32 -26.05 -0.35 13.95
C GLY A 32 -25.43 0.29 15.19
N ASN A 33 -25.55 -0.37 16.35
CA ASN A 33 -24.98 0.10 17.61
C ASN A 33 -23.65 -0.57 17.95
N ARG A 34 -23.05 -1.27 16.99
CA ARG A 34 -21.82 -2.04 17.21
C ARG A 34 -20.71 -1.55 16.31
N PHE A 35 -19.48 -1.55 16.85
CA PHE A 35 -18.29 -1.40 16.03
C PHE A 35 -17.79 -2.77 15.61
N VAL A 36 -17.61 -2.95 14.30
CA VAL A 36 -17.05 -4.18 13.75
C VAL A 36 -15.65 -3.85 13.26
N LYS A 37 -14.65 -4.51 13.83
CA LYS A 37 -13.26 -4.36 13.39
C LYS A 37 -13.08 -5.00 12.02
N SER A 38 -12.22 -4.36 11.22
CA SER A 38 -11.77 -4.97 10.00
C SER A 38 -11.07 -6.31 10.30
N ASN A 39 -11.28 -7.32 9.45
CA ASN A 39 -10.58 -8.60 9.54
C ASN A 39 -9.14 -8.52 9.05
N MET A 40 -8.65 -7.34 8.78
CA MET A 40 -7.32 -7.15 8.23
C MET A 40 -6.24 -7.25 9.31
N THR A 41 -5.07 -7.71 8.88
CA THR A 41 -3.88 -7.75 9.70
C THR A 41 -3.51 -6.33 10.14
N LYS A 42 -3.15 -6.18 11.40
CA LYS A 42 -2.69 -4.90 11.93
C LYS A 42 -1.42 -4.45 11.19
N GLY A 43 -1.37 -3.17 10.84
CA GLY A 43 -0.22 -2.62 10.12
C GLY A 43 -0.22 -2.88 8.62
N THR A 44 -1.33 -3.37 8.07
CA THR A 44 -1.47 -3.63 6.63
C THR A 44 -1.16 -2.38 5.81
N ALA A 45 -0.48 -2.57 4.67
CA ALA A 45 -0.15 -1.50 3.75
C ALA A 45 -1.40 -0.85 3.14
N ASP A 46 -1.26 0.41 2.71
CA ASP A 46 -2.38 1.20 2.18
C ASP A 46 -2.90 0.69 0.84
N ILE A 47 -2.03 0.16 0.00
CA ILE A 47 -2.36 -0.28 -1.35
C ILE A 47 -1.88 -1.71 -1.55
N HIS A 48 -2.78 -2.57 -2.01
CA HIS A 48 -2.41 -3.93 -2.42
C HIS A 48 -2.46 -4.01 -3.95
N CYS A 49 -1.38 -4.47 -4.55
CA CYS A 49 -1.25 -4.55 -5.99
C CYS A 49 -0.83 -5.94 -6.45
N THR A 50 -1.21 -6.26 -7.69
CA THR A 50 -0.60 -7.32 -8.47
C THR A 50 -0.05 -6.68 -9.74
N ILE A 51 1.25 -6.75 -9.92
CA ILE A 51 1.93 -6.13 -11.05
C ILE A 51 2.78 -7.20 -11.74
N LYS A 52 2.46 -7.50 -12.99
CA LYS A 52 3.17 -8.53 -13.79
C LYS A 52 3.29 -9.86 -13.04
N GLY A 53 2.20 -10.27 -12.40
CA GLY A 53 2.13 -11.54 -11.67
C GLY A 53 2.76 -11.51 -10.29
N ARG A 54 3.26 -10.36 -9.82
CA ARG A 54 3.93 -10.26 -8.52
C ARG A 54 3.05 -9.50 -7.53
N SER A 55 3.05 -9.98 -6.28
CA SER A 55 2.34 -9.31 -5.19
C SER A 55 3.15 -8.13 -4.68
N VAL A 56 2.55 -6.94 -4.69
CA VAL A 56 3.21 -5.70 -4.27
C VAL A 56 2.33 -4.99 -3.26
N LYS A 57 2.91 -4.69 -2.10
CA LYS A 57 2.26 -3.92 -1.05
C LYS A 57 2.91 -2.55 -0.96
N ILE A 58 2.12 -1.50 -1.02
CA ILE A 58 2.64 -0.14 -1.02
C ILE A 58 2.07 0.62 0.18
N GLU A 59 2.97 1.12 1.01
CA GLU A 59 2.65 1.98 2.15
C GLU A 59 2.93 3.42 1.75
N VAL A 60 1.97 4.33 1.98
CA VAL A 60 2.13 5.74 1.64
C VAL A 60 2.51 6.53 2.89
N LYS A 61 3.65 7.22 2.83
CA LYS A 61 4.17 8.03 3.94
C LYS A 61 4.57 9.40 3.41
N ILE A 62 3.83 10.43 3.79
CA ILE A 62 4.07 11.81 3.35
C ILE A 62 4.80 12.58 4.44
N GLY A 63 5.75 13.41 4.03
CA GLY A 63 6.47 14.30 4.94
C GLY A 63 7.22 13.55 6.02
N ARG A 64 6.86 13.81 7.29
CA ARG A 64 7.54 13.22 8.45
C ARG A 64 6.92 11.92 8.94
N ASP A 65 5.91 11.42 8.26
CA ASP A 65 5.29 10.14 8.62
C ASP A 65 6.31 9.02 8.59
N ARG A 66 6.21 8.13 9.59
CA ARG A 66 7.08 6.97 9.72
C ARG A 66 6.26 5.72 9.94
N GLN A 67 6.85 4.57 9.61
CA GLN A 67 6.22 3.29 9.90
C GLN A 67 6.02 3.11 11.39
N SER A 68 4.85 2.60 11.77
CA SER A 68 4.62 2.06 13.12
C SER A 68 5.33 0.72 13.28
N ASP A 69 5.45 0.24 14.51
CA ASP A 69 6.04 -1.08 14.76
C ASP A 69 5.21 -2.19 14.08
N ALA A 70 3.89 -2.06 14.11
CA ALA A 70 3.01 -3.02 13.42
C ALA A 70 3.26 -3.03 11.92
N GLN A 71 3.48 -1.88 11.31
CA GLN A 71 3.79 -1.79 9.88
C GLN A 71 5.14 -2.41 9.53
N LYS A 72 6.14 -2.25 10.40
CA LYS A 72 7.45 -2.89 10.20
C LYS A 72 7.35 -4.40 10.26
N LEU A 73 6.57 -4.93 11.19
CA LEU A 73 6.33 -6.37 11.29
C LEU A 73 5.58 -6.89 10.06
N TYR A 74 4.60 -6.14 9.57
CA TYR A 74 3.89 -6.48 8.35
C TYR A 74 4.85 -6.54 7.15
N GLN A 75 5.72 -5.55 7.01
CA GLN A 75 6.74 -5.53 5.97
C GLN A 75 7.62 -6.77 6.02
N GLN A 76 8.10 -7.14 7.20
CA GLN A 76 8.93 -8.34 7.38
C GLN A 76 8.20 -9.59 6.93
N SER A 77 6.92 -9.72 7.27
CA SER A 77 6.13 -10.89 6.88
C SER A 77 5.93 -10.97 5.37
N ILE A 78 5.71 -9.84 4.70
CA ILE A 78 5.55 -9.79 3.25
C ILE A 78 6.87 -10.17 2.56
N GLU A 79 7.97 -9.58 2.99
CA GLU A 79 9.28 -9.84 2.37
C GLU A 79 9.76 -11.26 2.61
N SER A 80 9.53 -11.79 3.81
CA SER A 80 9.87 -13.18 4.13
C SER A 80 9.10 -14.19 3.29
N ALA A 81 7.87 -13.84 2.89
CA ALA A 81 7.03 -14.68 2.04
C ALA A 81 7.33 -14.52 0.54
N GLY A 82 8.31 -13.68 0.18
CA GLY A 82 8.69 -13.44 -1.20
C GLY A 82 7.91 -12.34 -1.90
N GLY A 83 7.06 -11.60 -1.17
CA GLY A 83 6.34 -10.45 -1.71
C GLY A 83 7.22 -9.21 -1.77
N ILE A 84 6.73 -8.20 -2.46
CA ILE A 84 7.40 -6.91 -2.58
C ILE A 84 6.68 -5.91 -1.67
N TYR A 85 7.45 -5.13 -0.93
CA TYR A 85 6.93 -4.06 -0.08
C TYR A 85 7.66 -2.77 -0.44
N TYR A 86 6.91 -1.68 -0.65
CA TYR A 86 7.49 -0.40 -1.02
C TYR A 86 6.86 0.73 -0.20
N ILE A 87 7.68 1.66 0.26
CA ILE A 87 7.22 2.86 0.94
C ILE A 87 7.26 4.02 -0.03
N ALA A 88 6.08 4.52 -0.42
CA ALA A 88 5.95 5.63 -1.37
C ALA A 88 5.88 6.95 -0.62
N LYS A 89 6.76 7.88 -0.95
CA LYS A 89 6.81 9.22 -0.36
C LYS A 89 6.33 10.31 -1.31
N ASP A 90 6.52 10.09 -2.60
CA ASP A 90 6.05 10.98 -3.66
C ASP A 90 5.89 10.15 -4.94
N PHE A 91 5.24 10.76 -5.94
CA PHE A 91 5.00 10.04 -7.18
C PHE A 91 6.26 9.84 -8.01
N ASP A 92 7.13 10.82 -8.07
CA ASP A 92 8.33 10.74 -8.91
C ASP A 92 9.25 9.60 -8.48
N SER A 93 9.49 9.45 -7.17
CA SER A 93 10.27 8.32 -6.64
C SER A 93 9.60 6.99 -6.91
N PHE A 94 8.28 6.92 -6.77
CA PHE A 94 7.51 5.73 -7.09
C PHE A 94 7.65 5.36 -8.56
N TYR A 95 7.54 6.35 -9.45
CA TYR A 95 7.66 6.13 -10.89
C TYR A 95 9.02 5.55 -11.28
N GLU A 96 10.09 6.11 -10.71
CA GLU A 96 11.45 5.59 -10.93
C GLU A 96 11.58 4.16 -10.42
N TRP A 97 11.10 3.88 -9.22
CA TRP A 97 11.12 2.54 -8.65
C TRP A 97 10.34 1.56 -9.52
N TYR A 98 9.17 1.96 -10.00
CA TYR A 98 8.35 1.13 -10.87
C TYR A 98 9.11 0.77 -12.16
N ASN A 99 9.74 1.76 -12.78
CA ASN A 99 10.48 1.54 -14.02
C ASN A 99 11.69 0.62 -13.82
N LEU A 100 12.37 0.72 -12.70
CA LEU A 100 13.51 -0.14 -12.38
C LEU A 100 13.11 -1.60 -12.12
N ASN A 101 11.90 -1.83 -11.64
CA ASN A 101 11.48 -3.15 -11.18
C ASN A 101 10.49 -3.86 -12.11
N PHE A 102 9.75 -3.11 -12.94
CA PHE A 102 8.65 -3.68 -13.73
C PHE A 102 8.69 -3.33 -15.22
N LYS A 103 9.68 -2.60 -15.66
CA LYS A 103 9.86 -2.34 -17.10
C LYS A 103 11.00 -3.11 -17.71
#